data_b8490c9c9d310c89b5bf81b371f45ff0
#
_entry.id   b8490c9c9d310c89b5bf81b371f45ff0
#
_cell.length_a   1.000
_cell.length_b   1.000
_cell.length_c   1.000
_cell.angle_alpha   90.00
_cell.angle_beta   90.00
_cell.angle_gamma   90.00
#
_symmetry.space_group_name_H-M   'P 1'
#
loop_
_entity.id
_entity.type
_entity.pdbx_description
1 polymer ?
#
loop_
_entity_poly.entity_id
_entity_poly.type
_entity_poly.pdbx_seq_one_letter_code
_entity_poly.pdbx_strand_id
1 'polypeptide(L)'
;MAKMTVRGLEDKIAELEALSIQAPEIIRRTLYEGAGVVADNMRQAIQGIPTDNRIGTPENPVYGIQPLQKKGLEESFGITPMKHENDGYNVLIGFDGYNGIRTKKYPGGQPNQLIARSVERGTSFRRAYPFIKKTVRSSKAAAQKKMLETYEEEVNKIMK
;
A
#
# COMPACT_ATOMS: atom_id res chain seq x y z
N MET A 1 -25.38 -48.51 29.07
CA MET A 1 -24.39 -47.69 28.29
C MET A 1 -25.13 -46.56 27.61
N ALA A 2 -24.66 -45.34 27.72
CA ALA A 2 -25.23 -44.22 27.01
C ALA A 2 -24.52 -44.07 25.65
N LYS A 3 -25.30 -44.02 24.56
CA LYS A 3 -24.78 -43.76 23.21
C LYS A 3 -25.02 -42.28 22.87
N MET A 4 -23.96 -41.56 22.62
CA MET A 4 -24.01 -40.16 22.17
C MET A 4 -23.78 -40.14 20.66
N THR A 5 -24.68 -39.55 19.91
CA THR A 5 -24.57 -39.39 18.45
C THR A 5 -24.58 -37.87 18.16
N VAL A 6 -23.52 -37.37 17.54
CA VAL A 6 -23.44 -35.99 17.05
C VAL A 6 -23.78 -36.01 15.56
N ARG A 7 -24.76 -35.23 15.14
CA ARG A 7 -25.12 -35.04 13.72
C ARG A 7 -24.65 -33.68 13.21
N GLY A 8 -24.33 -33.62 11.92
CA GLY A 8 -23.88 -32.37 11.29
C GLY A 8 -22.40 -32.06 11.48
N LEU A 9 -21.62 -32.96 12.10
CA LEU A 9 -20.20 -32.79 12.27
C LEU A 9 -19.44 -32.91 10.93
N GLU A 10 -19.88 -33.83 10.08
CA GLU A 10 -19.33 -34.06 8.76
C GLU A 10 -19.45 -32.81 7.87
N ASP A 11 -20.61 -32.15 7.90
CA ASP A 11 -20.85 -30.92 7.16
C ASP A 11 -19.91 -29.78 7.64
N LYS A 12 -19.73 -29.65 8.97
CA LYS A 12 -18.81 -28.68 9.55
C LYS A 12 -17.35 -28.98 9.25
N ILE A 13 -16.95 -30.23 9.21
CA ILE A 13 -15.60 -30.64 8.79
C ILE A 13 -15.38 -30.25 7.34
N ALA A 14 -16.33 -30.52 6.45
CA ALA A 14 -16.23 -30.15 5.04
C ALA A 14 -16.13 -28.61 4.84
N GLU A 15 -16.90 -27.82 5.59
CA GLU A 15 -16.82 -26.35 5.57
C GLU A 15 -15.43 -25.87 6.03
N LEU A 16 -14.87 -26.44 7.09
CA LEU A 16 -13.54 -26.08 7.60
C LEU A 16 -12.42 -26.48 6.63
N GLU A 17 -12.54 -27.64 5.98
CA GLU A 17 -11.60 -28.07 4.93
C GLU A 17 -11.64 -27.12 3.73
N ALA A 18 -12.83 -26.75 3.27
CA ALA A 18 -13.01 -25.78 2.19
C ALA A 18 -12.42 -24.42 2.55
N LEU A 19 -12.61 -23.95 3.78
CA LEU A 19 -12.03 -22.71 4.29
C LEU A 19 -10.50 -22.78 4.29
N SER A 20 -9.92 -23.89 4.74
CA SER A 20 -8.47 -24.11 4.75
C SER A 20 -7.86 -24.04 3.34
N ILE A 21 -8.51 -24.67 2.37
CA ILE A 21 -8.07 -24.66 0.97
C ILE A 21 -8.15 -23.25 0.36
N GLN A 22 -9.17 -22.46 0.69
CA GLN A 22 -9.40 -21.13 0.14
C GLN A 22 -8.71 -20.02 0.94
N ALA A 23 -8.14 -20.32 2.10
CA ALA A 23 -7.54 -19.32 2.99
C ALA A 23 -6.50 -18.39 2.30
N PRO A 24 -5.57 -18.86 1.46
CA PRO A 24 -4.63 -17.99 0.78
C PRO A 24 -5.32 -16.97 -0.13
N GLU A 25 -6.39 -17.34 -0.82
CA GLU A 25 -7.14 -16.46 -1.70
C GLU A 25 -7.96 -15.44 -0.89
N ILE A 26 -8.57 -15.87 0.20
CA ILE A 26 -9.29 -14.97 1.13
C ILE A 26 -8.33 -13.91 1.69
N ILE A 27 -7.15 -14.34 2.15
CA ILE A 27 -6.11 -13.44 2.65
C ILE A 27 -5.66 -12.47 1.54
N ARG A 28 -5.44 -12.97 0.33
CA ARG A 28 -5.07 -12.14 -0.82
C ARG A 28 -6.09 -11.03 -1.07
N ARG A 29 -7.37 -11.37 -1.19
CA ARG A 29 -8.45 -10.39 -1.40
C ARG A 29 -8.53 -9.39 -0.26
N THR A 30 -8.50 -9.86 0.96
CA THR A 30 -8.53 -9.03 2.17
C THR A 30 -7.39 -8.00 2.17
N LEU A 31 -6.15 -8.43 1.88
CA LEU A 31 -4.99 -7.53 1.84
C LEU A 31 -5.10 -6.49 0.72
N TYR A 32 -5.54 -6.89 -0.49
CA TYR A 32 -5.67 -5.95 -1.60
C TYR A 32 -6.78 -4.93 -1.40
N GLU A 33 -7.90 -5.32 -0.78
CA GLU A 33 -8.98 -4.39 -0.44
C GLU A 33 -8.50 -3.34 0.58
N GLY A 34 -7.82 -3.77 1.64
CA GLY A 34 -7.23 -2.83 2.60
C GLY A 34 -6.13 -1.96 2.01
N ALA A 35 -5.24 -2.54 1.20
CA ALA A 35 -4.19 -1.81 0.50
C ALA A 35 -4.77 -0.80 -0.51
N GLY A 36 -5.87 -1.12 -1.17
CA GLY A 36 -6.59 -0.23 -2.08
C GLY A 36 -7.04 1.06 -1.40
N VAL A 37 -7.61 0.98 -0.20
CA VAL A 37 -8.01 2.16 0.58
C VAL A 37 -6.81 3.09 0.84
N VAL A 38 -5.68 2.53 1.26
CA VAL A 38 -4.45 3.32 1.49
C VAL A 38 -3.91 3.89 0.20
N ALA A 39 -3.92 3.09 -0.88
CA ALA A 39 -3.40 3.50 -2.18
C ALA A 39 -4.20 4.65 -2.80
N ASP A 40 -5.52 4.63 -2.70
CA ASP A 40 -6.37 5.69 -3.24
C ASP A 40 -6.13 7.02 -2.51
N ASN A 41 -6.04 6.99 -1.18
CA ASN A 41 -5.70 8.16 -0.39
C ASN A 41 -4.27 8.66 -0.68
N MET A 42 -3.33 7.75 -0.96
CA MET A 42 -1.96 8.11 -1.31
C MET A 42 -1.89 8.78 -2.69
N ARG A 43 -2.66 8.31 -3.67
CA ARG A 43 -2.76 8.97 -4.99
C ARG A 43 -3.26 10.41 -4.86
N GLN A 44 -4.27 10.64 -4.03
CA GLN A 44 -4.75 12.00 -3.73
C GLN A 44 -3.66 12.84 -3.03
N ALA A 45 -2.94 12.26 -2.09
CA ALA A 45 -1.85 12.95 -1.40
C ALA A 45 -0.69 13.32 -2.34
N ILE A 46 -0.35 12.46 -3.31
CA ILE A 46 0.65 12.74 -4.36
C ILE A 46 0.18 13.92 -5.22
N GLN A 47 -1.08 13.94 -5.63
CA GLN A 47 -1.65 15.06 -6.38
C GLN A 47 -1.58 16.38 -5.61
N GLY A 48 -1.68 16.33 -4.29
CA GLY A 48 -1.55 17.49 -3.40
C GLY A 48 -0.13 18.02 -3.22
N ILE A 49 0.92 17.31 -3.65
CA ILE A 49 2.30 17.80 -3.53
C ILE A 49 2.48 19.04 -4.41
N PRO A 50 2.96 20.17 -3.84
CA PRO A 50 3.22 21.37 -4.61
C PRO A 50 4.28 21.16 -5.69
N THR A 51 4.16 21.88 -6.80
CA THR A 51 5.18 21.90 -7.85
C THR A 51 5.98 23.18 -7.82
N ASP A 52 7.29 23.05 -7.99
CA ASP A 52 8.23 24.18 -8.09
C ASP A 52 9.32 23.82 -9.11
N ASN A 53 9.47 24.66 -10.13
CA ASN A 53 10.46 24.45 -11.20
C ASN A 53 11.88 24.86 -10.79
N ARG A 54 12.05 25.55 -9.66
CA ARG A 54 13.36 25.99 -9.18
C ARG A 54 14.18 24.80 -8.66
N ILE A 55 15.48 24.96 -8.73
CA ILE A 55 16.41 24.11 -8.01
C ILE A 55 16.66 24.77 -6.65
N GLY A 56 16.31 24.05 -5.56
CA GLY A 56 16.55 24.57 -4.22
C GLY A 56 18.02 24.57 -3.84
N THR A 57 18.39 25.51 -2.98
CA THR A 57 19.70 25.61 -2.34
C THR A 57 19.53 25.55 -0.83
N PRO A 58 20.61 25.32 -0.05
CA PRO A 58 20.53 25.36 1.41
C PRO A 58 20.05 26.72 1.94
N GLU A 59 20.41 27.81 1.27
CA GLU A 59 20.02 29.18 1.64
C GLU A 59 18.56 29.47 1.25
N ASN A 60 18.07 28.82 0.18
CA ASN A 60 16.73 29.04 -0.33
C ASN A 60 16.09 27.69 -0.76
N PRO A 61 15.69 26.84 0.20
CA PRO A 61 15.08 25.55 -0.11
C PRO A 61 13.71 25.72 -0.77
N VAL A 62 13.43 24.87 -1.77
CA VAL A 62 12.13 24.85 -2.46
C VAL A 62 11.05 24.15 -1.62
N TYR A 63 9.81 24.52 -1.87
CA TYR A 63 8.63 23.85 -1.30
C TYR A 63 7.87 23.14 -2.41
N GLY A 64 8.21 21.87 -2.63
CA GLY A 64 7.59 21.08 -3.68
C GLY A 64 8.61 20.35 -4.54
N ILE A 65 8.15 19.87 -5.67
CA ILE A 65 8.91 19.07 -6.63
C ILE A 65 8.71 19.57 -8.06
N GLN A 66 9.65 19.22 -8.92
CA GLN A 66 9.49 19.54 -10.35
C GLN A 66 8.34 18.71 -10.97
N PRO A 67 7.65 19.25 -12.00
CA PRO A 67 6.54 18.52 -12.64
C PRO A 67 6.87 17.12 -13.12
N LEU A 68 8.08 16.90 -13.68
CA LEU A 68 8.54 15.57 -14.10
C LEU A 68 8.80 14.62 -12.91
N GLN A 69 9.21 15.12 -11.76
CA GLN A 69 9.31 14.32 -10.54
C GLN A 69 7.92 13.91 -10.05
N LYS A 70 6.96 14.85 -10.06
CA LYS A 70 5.58 14.57 -9.68
C LYS A 70 4.96 13.52 -10.58
N LYS A 71 5.09 13.67 -11.89
CA LYS A 71 4.65 12.68 -12.87
C LYS A 71 5.27 11.31 -12.60
N GLY A 72 6.58 11.25 -12.32
CA GLY A 72 7.26 10.01 -11.97
C GLY A 72 6.68 9.34 -10.71
N LEU A 73 6.32 10.11 -9.68
CA LEU A 73 5.65 9.58 -8.48
C LEU A 73 4.24 9.06 -8.80
N GLU A 74 3.46 9.77 -9.60
CA GLU A 74 2.11 9.36 -9.99
C GLU A 74 2.11 8.06 -10.81
N GLU A 75 3.02 7.94 -11.77
CA GLU A 75 3.12 6.79 -12.67
C GLU A 75 3.73 5.55 -12.00
N SER A 76 4.64 5.73 -11.04
CA SER A 76 5.36 4.64 -10.38
C SER A 76 4.71 4.12 -9.10
N PHE A 77 3.67 4.80 -8.62
CA PHE A 77 3.00 4.41 -7.39
C PHE A 77 2.12 3.17 -7.59
N GLY A 78 2.31 2.16 -6.74
CA GLY A 78 1.56 0.92 -6.85
C GLY A 78 1.59 0.04 -5.62
N ILE A 79 0.94 -1.11 -5.73
CA ILE A 79 0.88 -2.19 -4.75
C ILE A 79 1.62 -3.38 -5.34
N THR A 80 2.53 -3.98 -4.57
CA THR A 80 3.28 -5.16 -5.01
C THR A 80 2.40 -6.42 -5.03
N PRO A 81 2.79 -7.46 -5.78
CA PRO A 81 2.22 -8.78 -5.60
C PRO A 81 2.34 -9.25 -4.13
N MET A 82 1.34 -10.01 -3.68
CA MET A 82 1.36 -10.61 -2.35
C MET A 82 2.54 -11.57 -2.22
N LYS A 83 3.26 -11.46 -1.11
CA LYS A 83 4.32 -12.39 -0.74
C LYS A 83 3.96 -13.11 0.55
N HIS A 84 4.43 -14.34 0.66
CA HIS A 84 4.41 -15.11 1.89
C HIS A 84 5.84 -15.13 2.45
N GLU A 85 6.04 -14.50 3.58
CA GLU A 85 7.35 -14.40 4.25
C GLU A 85 7.20 -14.79 5.73
N ASN A 86 8.06 -15.69 6.20
CA ASN A 86 8.01 -16.21 7.55
C ASN A 86 6.59 -16.71 7.92
N ASP A 87 5.95 -16.07 8.88
CA ASP A 87 4.66 -16.48 9.44
C ASP A 87 3.48 -15.68 8.88
N GLY A 88 3.65 -14.98 7.74
CA GLY A 88 2.59 -14.09 7.27
C GLY A 88 2.60 -13.76 5.79
N TYR A 89 1.48 -13.19 5.36
CA TYR A 89 1.31 -12.63 4.02
C TYR A 89 1.42 -11.11 4.07
N ASN A 90 2.08 -10.53 3.08
CA ASN A 90 2.20 -9.08 2.97
C ASN A 90 2.06 -8.59 1.53
N VAL A 91 1.65 -7.33 1.39
CA VAL A 91 1.76 -6.51 0.18
C VAL A 91 2.44 -5.20 0.57
N LEU A 92 3.26 -4.67 -0.32
CA LEU A 92 3.90 -3.39 -0.12
C LEU A 92 3.22 -2.34 -0.99
N ILE A 93 3.11 -1.13 -0.47
CA ILE A 93 2.60 0.04 -1.20
C ILE A 93 3.75 1.03 -1.32
N GLY A 94 4.06 1.47 -2.52
CA GLY A 94 5.20 2.36 -2.69
C GLY A 94 5.45 2.79 -4.12
N PHE A 95 6.67 3.25 -4.35
CA PHE A 95 7.12 3.81 -5.61
C PHE A 95 8.21 2.93 -6.20
N ASP A 96 8.21 2.80 -7.52
CA ASP A 96 9.19 2.05 -8.27
C ASP A 96 9.78 2.90 -9.41
N GLY A 97 10.79 2.37 -10.10
CA GLY A 97 11.35 2.96 -11.31
C GLY A 97 12.00 4.34 -11.13
N TYR A 98 12.11 5.04 -12.24
CA TYR A 98 12.85 6.29 -12.39
C TYR A 98 12.00 7.33 -13.10
N ASN A 99 12.17 8.61 -12.74
CA ASN A 99 11.57 9.72 -13.49
C ASN A 99 12.44 10.13 -14.68
N GLY A 100 11.92 11.07 -15.49
CA GLY A 100 12.60 11.54 -16.70
C GLY A 100 13.78 12.51 -16.46
N ILE A 101 14.09 12.87 -15.20
CA ILE A 101 15.15 13.84 -14.89
C ILE A 101 16.48 13.14 -14.76
N ARG A 102 17.36 13.40 -15.73
CA ARG A 102 18.72 12.88 -15.76
C ARG A 102 19.67 13.84 -15.06
N THR A 103 20.53 13.32 -14.23
CA THR A 103 21.58 14.08 -13.57
C THR A 103 22.92 13.35 -13.73
N LYS A 104 24.04 14.04 -13.43
CA LYS A 104 25.36 13.41 -13.43
C LYS A 104 25.43 12.17 -12.54
N LYS A 105 24.72 12.17 -11.40
CA LYS A 105 24.62 11.03 -10.48
C LYS A 105 23.63 9.96 -10.97
N TYR A 106 22.60 10.36 -11.67
CA TYR A 106 21.52 9.48 -12.16
C TYR A 106 21.32 9.66 -13.67
N PRO A 107 22.19 9.13 -14.51
CA PRO A 107 22.12 9.35 -15.96
C PRO A 107 20.90 8.67 -16.62
N GLY A 108 20.35 7.63 -15.99
CA GLY A 108 19.12 6.95 -16.43
C GLY A 108 17.82 7.54 -15.87
N GLY A 109 17.89 8.62 -15.09
CA GLY A 109 16.76 9.21 -14.38
C GLY A 109 16.90 9.10 -12.86
N GLN A 110 16.20 9.96 -12.12
CA GLN A 110 16.22 9.92 -10.67
C GLN A 110 15.28 8.81 -10.16
N PRO A 111 15.71 7.98 -9.17
CA PRO A 111 14.84 6.98 -8.56
C PRO A 111 13.61 7.63 -7.89
N ASN A 112 12.42 7.17 -8.22
CA ASN A 112 11.17 7.72 -7.65
C ASN A 112 11.09 7.54 -6.14
N GLN A 113 11.61 6.45 -5.59
CA GLN A 113 11.72 6.22 -4.14
C GLN A 113 12.55 7.30 -3.44
N LEU A 114 13.65 7.76 -4.06
CA LEU A 114 14.46 8.84 -3.51
C LEU A 114 13.72 10.18 -3.51
N ILE A 115 12.97 10.45 -4.57
CA ILE A 115 12.15 11.66 -4.65
C ILE A 115 11.06 11.63 -3.57
N ALA A 116 10.32 10.53 -3.44
CA ALA A 116 9.30 10.36 -2.40
C ALA A 116 9.89 10.58 -0.99
N ARG A 117 11.04 9.96 -0.70
CA ARG A 117 11.75 10.14 0.58
C ARG A 117 12.19 11.57 0.82
N SER A 118 12.69 12.26 -0.22
CA SER A 118 13.12 13.66 -0.10
C SER A 118 11.97 14.62 0.13
N VAL A 119 10.81 14.33 -0.44
CA VAL A 119 9.57 15.10 -0.19
C VAL A 119 9.07 14.84 1.23
N GLU A 120 9.00 13.60 1.65
CA GLU A 120 8.51 13.21 2.98
C GLU A 120 9.33 13.82 4.12
N ARG A 121 10.67 13.75 4.01
CA ARG A 121 11.58 14.13 5.09
C ARG A 121 12.21 15.51 4.93
N GLY A 122 12.15 16.05 3.73
CA GLY A 122 12.94 17.24 3.36
C GLY A 122 14.42 16.90 3.16
N THR A 123 15.14 17.89 2.69
CA THR A 123 16.61 17.89 2.51
C THR A 123 17.13 19.30 2.77
N SER A 124 18.43 19.54 2.72
CA SER A 124 18.99 20.89 2.84
C SER A 124 18.45 21.87 1.78
N PHE A 125 18.04 21.37 0.62
CA PHE A 125 17.54 22.19 -0.50
C PHE A 125 16.02 22.04 -0.76
N ARG A 126 15.31 21.25 0.06
CA ARG A 126 13.86 21.05 -0.05
C ARG A 126 13.21 20.98 1.32
N ARG A 127 12.16 21.75 1.53
CA ARG A 127 11.34 21.68 2.74
C ARG A 127 10.55 20.36 2.76
N ALA A 128 10.36 19.78 3.94
CA ALA A 128 9.57 18.58 4.12
C ALA A 128 8.08 18.82 3.81
N TYR A 129 7.48 17.87 3.13
CA TYR A 129 6.05 17.75 2.92
C TYR A 129 5.62 16.32 3.25
N PRO A 130 5.33 16.00 4.53
CA PRO A 130 5.11 14.63 5.00
C PRO A 130 3.76 14.10 4.54
N PHE A 131 3.66 13.63 3.32
CA PHE A 131 2.45 13.09 2.71
C PHE A 131 2.26 11.59 2.99
N ILE A 132 3.33 10.79 3.05
CA ILE A 132 3.26 9.34 3.27
C ILE A 132 2.78 9.03 4.68
N LYS A 133 3.48 9.52 5.69
CA LYS A 133 3.16 9.28 7.10
C LYS A 133 1.76 9.76 7.46
N LYS A 134 1.38 10.94 6.97
CA LYS A 134 0.06 11.51 7.19
C LYS A 134 -1.04 10.63 6.59
N THR A 135 -0.88 10.21 5.33
CA THR A 135 -1.84 9.37 4.62
C THR A 135 -1.99 8.00 5.27
N VAL A 136 -0.88 7.32 5.58
CA VAL A 136 -0.90 6.02 6.24
C VAL A 136 -1.65 6.11 7.57
N ARG A 137 -1.35 7.12 8.37
CA ARG A 137 -2.01 7.32 9.67
C ARG A 137 -3.52 7.56 9.54
N SER A 138 -3.94 8.41 8.60
CA SER A 138 -5.35 8.74 8.39
C SER A 138 -6.16 7.61 7.74
N SER A 139 -5.50 6.75 6.95
CA SER A 139 -6.16 5.64 6.24
C SER A 139 -6.27 4.37 7.06
N LYS A 140 -5.52 4.23 8.16
CA LYS A 140 -5.36 2.98 8.90
C LYS A 140 -6.70 2.37 9.35
N ALA A 141 -7.55 3.16 9.98
CA ALA A 141 -8.82 2.68 10.49
C ALA A 141 -9.77 2.22 9.37
N ALA A 142 -9.87 2.99 8.29
CA ALA A 142 -10.69 2.65 7.13
C ALA A 142 -10.17 1.40 6.41
N ALA A 143 -8.85 1.26 6.26
CA ALA A 143 -8.24 0.08 5.68
C ALA A 143 -8.50 -1.18 6.51
N GLN A 144 -8.34 -1.10 7.83
CA GLN A 144 -8.62 -2.22 8.75
C GLN A 144 -10.10 -2.61 8.72
N LYS A 145 -11.01 -1.63 8.70
CA LYS A 145 -12.45 -1.89 8.57
C LYS A 145 -12.77 -2.62 7.27
N LYS A 146 -12.23 -2.13 6.14
CA LYS A 146 -12.44 -2.76 4.83
C LYS A 146 -11.89 -4.18 4.78
N MET A 147 -10.72 -4.42 5.40
CA MET A 147 -10.16 -5.76 5.51
C MET A 147 -11.06 -6.70 6.31
N LEU A 148 -11.59 -6.25 7.43
CA LEU A 148 -12.48 -7.06 8.26
C LEU A 148 -13.77 -7.41 7.51
N GLU A 149 -14.42 -6.42 6.90
CA GLU A 149 -15.63 -6.62 6.09
C GLU A 149 -15.39 -7.64 4.97
N THR A 150 -14.30 -7.49 4.21
CA THR A 150 -13.96 -8.43 3.13
C THR A 150 -13.69 -9.84 3.65
N TYR A 151 -12.94 -9.95 4.75
CA TYR A 151 -12.68 -11.25 5.37
C TYR A 151 -13.98 -11.95 5.82
N GLU A 152 -14.85 -11.25 6.52
CA GLU A 152 -16.14 -11.78 6.98
C GLU A 152 -17.03 -12.18 5.79
N GLU A 153 -17.12 -11.38 4.75
CA GLU A 153 -17.87 -11.70 3.53
C GLU A 153 -17.35 -12.98 2.86
N GLU A 154 -16.02 -13.13 2.72
CA GLU A 154 -15.43 -14.31 2.08
C GLU A 154 -15.59 -15.58 2.93
N VAL A 155 -15.43 -15.48 4.24
CA VAL A 155 -15.63 -16.62 5.16
C VAL A 155 -17.11 -17.05 5.18
N ASN A 156 -18.04 -16.10 5.23
CA ASN A 156 -19.48 -16.39 5.24
C ASN A 156 -20.00 -17.02 3.94
N LYS A 157 -19.27 -16.90 2.82
CA LYS A 157 -19.61 -17.63 1.58
C LYS A 157 -19.36 -19.12 1.70
N ILE A 158 -18.47 -19.55 2.59
CA ILE A 158 -18.02 -20.93 2.77
C ILE A 158 -18.74 -21.58 3.96
N MET A 159 -18.79 -20.85 5.06
CA MET A 159 -19.41 -21.30 6.32
C MET A 159 -20.88 -20.88 6.34
N LYS A 160 -21.75 -21.84 6.07
CA LYS A 160 -23.22 -21.65 6.05
C LYS A 160 -23.88 -22.07 7.36
#